data_aa7f7f6627d6dd11359a76490e4e4147
#
_entry.id   aa7f7f6627d6dd11359a76490e4e4147
#
_cell.length_a   1.000
_cell.length_b   1.000
_cell.length_c   1.000
_cell.angle_alpha   90.00
_cell.angle_beta   90.00
_cell.angle_gamma   90.00
#
_symmetry.space_group_name_H-M   'P 1'
#
loop_
_entity.id
_entity.type
_entity.pdbx_description
1 polymer ?
#
loop_
_entity_poly.entity_id
_entity_poly.type
_entity_poly.pdbx_seq_one_letter_code
_entity_poly.pdbx_strand_id
1 'polypeptide(L)'
;MDADDISLPDRLERQLNYLEKNDFDLIGGITEMINEDGTLLYSIKSVPTKPEKINKALCYGQCIAHPTWLGKKVVFDSLDGYRKMPLCEDYDFTLRAVLKGYKISNLNESVLKYRMTANSVSRSNLFEQYLYMSYITSEYKNKRVASVNQAYVYVQQYLKDKDSKNYLKANVIFNRMLQEMSDKQLLSFIKDGFCLLFSSKYYSNKIFRFIMLTINS
;
A
#
# COMPACT_ATOMS: atom_id res chain seq x y z
N MET A 1 -7.54 -0.79 -12.49
CA MET A 1 -7.10 0.53 -12.99
C MET A 1 -8.28 1.46 -12.88
N ASP A 2 -8.10 2.61 -12.29
CA ASP A 2 -9.15 3.60 -12.14
C ASP A 2 -9.35 4.37 -13.46
N ALA A 3 -10.50 5.02 -13.62
CA ALA A 3 -10.88 5.65 -14.90
C ALA A 3 -10.03 6.90 -15.25
N ASP A 4 -9.38 7.50 -14.27
CA ASP A 4 -8.53 8.68 -14.40
C ASP A 4 -7.03 8.34 -14.55
N ASP A 5 -6.66 7.05 -14.42
CA ASP A 5 -5.30 6.57 -14.65
C ASP A 5 -4.99 6.35 -16.12
N ILE A 6 -3.71 6.34 -16.47
CA ILE A 6 -3.24 6.10 -17.83
C ILE A 6 -2.42 4.82 -17.88
N SER A 7 -2.93 3.78 -18.55
CA SER A 7 -2.17 2.57 -18.87
C SER A 7 -1.09 2.88 -19.91
N LEU A 8 0.13 2.37 -19.72
CA LEU A 8 1.13 2.44 -20.78
C LEU A 8 0.72 1.52 -21.95
N PRO A 9 1.04 1.88 -23.22
CA PRO A 9 0.50 1.17 -24.39
C PRO A 9 0.82 -0.34 -24.44
N ASP A 10 2.03 -0.72 -24.02
CA ASP A 10 2.55 -2.10 -24.03
C ASP A 10 2.38 -2.83 -22.70
N ARG A 11 1.65 -2.23 -21.75
CA ARG A 11 1.47 -2.77 -20.39
C ARG A 11 1.03 -4.22 -20.39
N LEU A 12 -0.07 -4.53 -21.06
CA LEU A 12 -0.67 -5.86 -21.01
C LEU A 12 0.24 -6.92 -21.60
N GLU A 13 0.91 -6.61 -22.72
CA GLU A 13 1.86 -7.52 -23.36
C GLU A 13 3.03 -7.84 -22.41
N ARG A 14 3.67 -6.80 -21.86
CA ARG A 14 4.80 -6.99 -20.95
C ARG A 14 4.41 -7.74 -19.68
N GLN A 15 3.28 -7.39 -19.07
CA GLN A 15 2.80 -8.06 -17.88
C GLN A 15 2.42 -9.52 -18.17
N LEU A 16 1.72 -9.80 -19.27
CA LEU A 16 1.35 -11.17 -19.64
C LEU A 16 2.58 -12.04 -19.87
N ASN A 17 3.52 -11.56 -20.69
CA ASN A 17 4.77 -12.27 -20.94
C ASN A 17 5.54 -12.57 -19.64
N TYR A 18 5.59 -11.61 -18.72
CA TYR A 18 6.27 -11.78 -17.43
C TYR A 18 5.56 -12.79 -16.53
N LEU A 19 4.24 -12.74 -16.46
CA LEU A 19 3.40 -13.64 -15.68
C LEU A 19 3.55 -15.10 -16.17
N GLU A 20 3.44 -15.32 -17.48
CA GLU A 20 3.51 -16.65 -18.08
C GLU A 20 4.91 -17.25 -18.01
N LYS A 21 5.94 -16.49 -18.39
CA LYS A 21 7.35 -16.94 -18.36
C LYS A 21 7.82 -17.40 -16.99
N ASN A 22 7.29 -16.81 -15.93
CA ASN A 22 7.72 -17.08 -14.55
C ASN A 22 6.71 -17.91 -13.74
N ASP A 23 5.61 -18.34 -14.36
CA ASP A 23 4.52 -19.08 -13.73
C ASP A 23 4.01 -18.38 -12.45
N PHE A 24 3.75 -17.08 -12.55
CA PHE A 24 3.08 -16.31 -11.51
C PHE A 24 1.56 -16.37 -11.68
N ASP A 25 0.83 -16.10 -10.60
CA ASP A 25 -0.62 -16.15 -10.57
C ASP A 25 -1.25 -14.73 -10.56
N LEU A 26 -0.56 -13.79 -9.93
CA LEU A 26 -0.94 -12.37 -9.88
C LEU A 26 0.34 -11.53 -9.91
N ILE A 27 0.36 -10.49 -10.72
CA ILE A 27 1.46 -9.54 -10.76
C ILE A 27 0.96 -8.10 -10.70
N GLY A 28 1.79 -7.26 -10.11
CA GLY A 28 1.69 -5.80 -10.23
C GLY A 28 2.79 -5.21 -11.10
N GLY A 29 3.06 -3.94 -10.90
CA GLY A 29 4.15 -3.23 -11.57
C GLY A 29 4.39 -1.86 -10.95
N ILE A 30 5.35 -1.11 -11.47
CA ILE A 30 5.67 0.24 -11.02
C ILE A 30 4.62 1.24 -11.53
N THR A 31 4.27 2.19 -10.68
CA THR A 31 3.44 3.34 -11.02
C THR A 31 4.28 4.62 -11.10
N GLU A 32 3.99 5.45 -12.08
CA GLU A 32 4.43 6.84 -12.17
C GLU A 32 3.32 7.72 -11.62
N MET A 33 3.62 8.55 -10.63
CA MET A 33 2.64 9.47 -10.06
C MET A 33 2.57 10.75 -10.90
N ILE A 34 1.38 11.08 -11.39
CA ILE A 34 1.09 12.30 -12.15
C ILE A 34 0.09 13.17 -11.41
N ASN A 35 0.16 14.49 -11.63
CA ASN A 35 -0.86 15.41 -11.13
C ASN A 35 -2.13 15.40 -12.01
N GLU A 36 -3.07 16.28 -11.70
CA GLU A 36 -4.36 16.34 -12.41
C GLU A 36 -4.21 16.69 -13.89
N ASP A 37 -3.19 17.49 -14.28
CA ASP A 37 -2.91 17.86 -15.67
C ASP A 37 -2.05 16.83 -16.44
N GLY A 38 -1.58 15.77 -15.78
CA GLY A 38 -0.77 14.72 -16.37
C GLY A 38 0.75 14.92 -16.26
N THR A 39 1.21 16.00 -15.60
CA THR A 39 2.64 16.21 -15.35
C THR A 39 3.17 15.18 -14.35
N LEU A 40 4.35 14.61 -14.64
CA LEU A 40 5.02 13.67 -13.76
C LEU A 40 5.46 14.34 -12.46
N LEU A 41 5.03 13.79 -11.32
CA LEU A 41 5.44 14.21 -9.99
C LEU A 41 6.67 13.42 -9.51
N TYR A 42 6.55 12.09 -9.52
CA TYR A 42 7.64 11.17 -9.18
C TYR A 42 7.31 9.76 -9.65
N SER A 43 8.34 8.91 -9.71
CA SER A 43 8.19 7.48 -10.00
C SER A 43 8.71 6.65 -8.84
N ILE A 44 8.07 5.52 -8.56
CA ILE A 44 8.60 4.50 -7.66
C ILE A 44 9.82 3.88 -8.35
N LYS A 45 10.96 3.84 -7.65
CA LYS A 45 12.23 3.40 -8.25
C LYS A 45 12.35 1.88 -8.37
N SER A 46 11.76 1.14 -7.43
CA SER A 46 11.82 -0.32 -7.41
C SER A 46 10.68 -0.89 -6.56
N VAL A 47 10.32 -2.13 -6.86
CA VAL A 47 9.32 -2.92 -6.13
C VAL A 47 9.87 -4.33 -5.89
N PRO A 48 9.45 -5.05 -4.83
CA PRO A 48 9.87 -6.43 -4.63
C PRO A 48 9.31 -7.31 -5.74
N THR A 49 10.19 -8.13 -6.35
CA THR A 49 9.81 -9.02 -7.47
C THR A 49 9.77 -10.50 -7.08
N LYS A 50 10.51 -10.89 -6.05
CA LYS A 50 10.56 -12.28 -5.60
C LYS A 50 9.40 -12.57 -4.64
N PRO A 51 8.65 -13.68 -4.80
CA PRO A 51 7.53 -14.02 -3.92
C PRO A 51 7.91 -14.02 -2.43
N GLU A 52 9.11 -14.48 -2.07
CA GLU A 52 9.56 -14.51 -0.68
C GLU A 52 9.76 -13.11 -0.10
N LYS A 53 10.27 -12.18 -0.91
CA LYS A 53 10.39 -10.77 -0.52
C LYS A 53 9.01 -10.12 -0.39
N ILE A 54 8.11 -10.38 -1.33
CA ILE A 54 6.72 -9.89 -1.29
C ILE A 54 6.03 -10.38 -0.01
N ASN A 55 6.15 -11.68 0.31
CA ASN A 55 5.55 -12.24 1.51
C ASN A 55 6.06 -11.57 2.80
N LYS A 56 7.35 -11.20 2.84
CA LYS A 56 7.91 -10.42 3.95
C LYS A 56 7.42 -8.97 3.94
N ALA A 57 7.43 -8.31 2.80
CA ALA A 57 6.99 -6.93 2.64
C ALA A 57 5.51 -6.77 3.05
N LEU A 58 4.65 -7.72 2.66
CA LEU A 58 3.24 -7.77 3.05
C LEU A 58 3.01 -7.89 4.57
N CYS A 59 4.00 -8.26 5.37
CA CYS A 59 3.92 -8.14 6.83
C CYS A 59 3.91 -6.69 7.32
N TYR A 60 4.20 -5.73 6.46
CA TYR A 60 4.35 -4.32 6.82
C TYR A 60 3.42 -3.40 6.03
N GLY A 61 3.04 -3.75 4.81
CA GLY A 61 2.14 -2.97 3.98
C GLY A 61 1.89 -3.59 2.61
N GLN A 62 0.96 -3.00 1.86
CA GLN A 62 0.74 -3.34 0.46
C GLN A 62 1.96 -2.94 -0.36
N CYS A 63 2.51 -3.89 -1.11
CA CYS A 63 3.69 -3.69 -1.98
C CYS A 63 3.40 -4.00 -3.45
N ILE A 64 2.14 -4.24 -3.80
CA ILE A 64 1.68 -4.52 -5.16
C ILE A 64 0.58 -3.51 -5.46
N ALA A 65 0.88 -2.52 -6.28
CA ALA A 65 -0.03 -1.43 -6.58
C ALA A 65 -1.31 -1.97 -7.26
N HIS A 66 -2.46 -1.86 -6.60
CA HIS A 66 -3.73 -2.40 -7.07
C HIS A 66 -4.09 -2.01 -8.51
N PRO A 67 -3.94 -0.74 -8.95
CA PRO A 67 -4.28 -0.35 -10.33
C PRO A 67 -3.44 -1.04 -11.40
N THR A 68 -2.31 -1.65 -11.01
CA THR A 68 -1.39 -2.33 -11.94
C THR A 68 -1.63 -3.84 -12.07
N TRP A 69 -2.58 -4.40 -11.32
CA TRP A 69 -2.75 -5.85 -11.27
C TRP A 69 -3.11 -6.46 -12.64
N LEU A 70 -2.44 -7.57 -12.93
CA LEU A 70 -2.80 -8.57 -13.92
C LEU A 70 -2.71 -9.94 -13.26
N GLY A 71 -3.77 -10.73 -13.32
CA GLY A 71 -3.81 -12.03 -12.64
C GLY A 71 -4.65 -13.06 -13.37
N LYS A 72 -4.34 -14.32 -13.13
CA LYS A 72 -5.13 -15.45 -13.63
C LYS A 72 -6.53 -15.40 -13.01
N LYS A 73 -7.58 -15.59 -13.83
CA LYS A 73 -8.97 -15.56 -13.38
C LYS A 73 -9.22 -16.49 -12.18
N VAL A 74 -8.57 -17.65 -12.15
CA VAL A 74 -8.70 -18.64 -11.07
C VAL A 74 -8.33 -18.07 -9.70
N VAL A 75 -7.44 -17.09 -9.60
CA VAL A 75 -7.09 -16.42 -8.33
C VAL A 75 -8.32 -15.70 -7.78
N PHE A 76 -8.98 -14.91 -8.61
CA PHE A 76 -10.16 -14.14 -8.22
C PHE A 76 -11.36 -15.06 -7.92
N ASP A 77 -11.63 -16.03 -8.76
CA ASP A 77 -12.73 -16.97 -8.57
C ASP A 77 -12.57 -17.79 -7.27
N SER A 78 -11.36 -18.28 -7.02
CA SER A 78 -11.08 -19.12 -5.86
C SER A 78 -11.13 -18.38 -4.52
N LEU A 79 -10.98 -17.06 -4.55
CA LEU A 79 -11.05 -16.17 -3.37
C LEU A 79 -12.42 -15.50 -3.23
N ASP A 80 -13.36 -15.79 -4.13
CA ASP A 80 -14.67 -15.13 -4.20
C ASP A 80 -14.53 -13.58 -4.30
N GLY A 81 -13.53 -13.13 -5.08
CA GLY A 81 -13.26 -11.72 -5.31
C GLY A 81 -12.88 -10.92 -4.06
N TYR A 82 -13.25 -9.65 -4.06
CA TYR A 82 -13.02 -8.75 -2.92
C TYR A 82 -14.08 -8.93 -1.84
N ARG A 83 -13.64 -8.92 -0.58
CA ARG A 83 -14.54 -8.88 0.56
C ARG A 83 -14.80 -7.42 0.99
N LYS A 84 -15.86 -7.19 1.76
CA LYS A 84 -16.16 -5.88 2.35
C LYS A 84 -15.22 -5.57 3.51
N MET A 85 -13.92 -5.44 3.20
CA MET A 85 -12.88 -4.98 4.13
C MET A 85 -12.66 -3.48 3.88
N PRO A 86 -13.26 -2.57 4.64
CA PRO A 86 -13.25 -1.14 4.30
C PRO A 86 -11.84 -0.57 4.18
N LEU A 87 -11.60 0.23 3.13
CA LEU A 87 -10.33 0.94 2.86
C LEU A 87 -9.09 0.04 2.66
N CYS A 88 -9.26 -1.29 2.66
CA CYS A 88 -8.18 -2.27 2.58
C CYS A 88 -8.57 -3.54 1.80
N GLU A 89 -9.56 -3.46 0.91
CA GLU A 89 -10.08 -4.58 0.13
C GLU A 89 -9.01 -5.22 -0.78
N ASP A 90 -8.15 -4.42 -1.37
CA ASP A 90 -7.03 -4.84 -2.20
C ASP A 90 -5.95 -5.54 -1.36
N TYR A 91 -5.62 -4.96 -0.23
CA TYR A 91 -4.61 -5.54 0.67
C TYR A 91 -5.10 -6.86 1.29
N ASP A 92 -6.37 -6.92 1.72
CA ASP A 92 -7.00 -8.15 2.19
C ASP A 92 -6.98 -9.25 1.10
N PHE A 93 -7.31 -8.88 -0.15
CA PHE A 93 -7.25 -9.81 -1.28
C PHE A 93 -5.85 -10.38 -1.48
N THR A 94 -4.83 -9.52 -1.50
CA THR A 94 -3.43 -9.92 -1.68
C THR A 94 -2.98 -10.88 -0.57
N LEU A 95 -3.30 -10.57 0.70
CA LEU A 95 -2.94 -11.41 1.84
C LEU A 95 -3.62 -12.79 1.77
N ARG A 96 -4.90 -12.85 1.38
CA ARG A 96 -5.62 -14.10 1.18
C ARG A 96 -5.04 -14.93 0.03
N ALA A 97 -4.65 -14.28 -1.07
CA ALA A 97 -4.04 -14.94 -2.21
C ALA A 97 -2.72 -15.62 -1.80
N VAL A 98 -1.85 -14.90 -1.07
CA VAL A 98 -0.60 -15.48 -0.55
C VAL A 98 -0.86 -16.62 0.43
N LEU A 99 -1.80 -16.45 1.37
CA LEU A 99 -2.14 -17.52 2.34
C LEU A 99 -2.71 -18.77 1.67
N LYS A 100 -3.33 -18.63 0.52
CA LYS A 100 -3.84 -19.74 -0.30
C LYS A 100 -2.76 -20.40 -1.16
N GLY A 101 -1.55 -19.84 -1.19
CA GLY A 101 -0.40 -20.41 -1.89
C GLY A 101 -0.16 -19.88 -3.30
N TYR A 102 -0.88 -18.82 -3.72
CA TYR A 102 -0.66 -18.19 -5.02
C TYR A 102 0.69 -17.46 -5.06
N LYS A 103 1.37 -17.58 -6.19
CA LYS A 103 2.65 -16.91 -6.46
C LYS A 103 2.40 -15.50 -6.97
N ILE A 104 2.76 -14.51 -6.15
CA ILE A 104 2.59 -13.10 -6.47
C ILE A 104 3.93 -12.44 -6.75
N SER A 105 3.98 -11.55 -7.74
CA SER A 105 5.18 -10.80 -8.12
C SER A 105 4.86 -9.37 -8.52
N ASN A 106 5.89 -8.59 -8.80
CA ASN A 106 5.80 -7.32 -9.52
C ASN A 106 6.75 -7.35 -10.72
N LEU A 107 6.31 -6.81 -11.84
CA LEU A 107 7.19 -6.39 -12.91
C LEU A 107 7.90 -5.11 -12.47
N ASN A 108 9.24 -5.12 -12.44
CA ASN A 108 10.04 -3.95 -12.01
C ASN A 108 10.19 -2.92 -13.14
N GLU A 109 9.07 -2.60 -13.77
CA GLU A 109 8.96 -1.63 -14.86
C GLU A 109 7.70 -0.78 -14.68
N SER A 110 7.74 0.47 -15.14
CA SER A 110 6.54 1.32 -15.17
C SER A 110 5.50 0.73 -16.12
N VAL A 111 4.28 0.59 -15.63
CA VAL A 111 3.15 0.05 -16.39
C VAL A 111 1.92 0.98 -16.38
N LEU A 112 1.90 1.94 -15.47
CA LEU A 112 0.76 2.81 -15.23
C LEU A 112 1.20 4.20 -14.77
N LYS A 113 0.51 5.24 -15.25
CA LYS A 113 0.54 6.58 -14.67
C LYS A 113 -0.66 6.73 -13.77
N TYR A 114 -0.39 6.84 -12.46
CA TYR A 114 -1.41 7.00 -11.41
C TYR A 114 -1.69 8.47 -11.16
N ARG A 115 -2.96 8.89 -11.29
CA ARG A 115 -3.35 10.29 -11.11
C ARG A 115 -3.62 10.61 -9.64
N MET A 116 -2.87 11.56 -9.13
CA MET A 116 -3.03 12.05 -7.76
C MET A 116 -4.05 13.20 -7.72
N THR A 117 -5.23 12.94 -7.15
CA THR A 117 -6.28 13.94 -6.94
C THR A 117 -6.35 14.36 -5.47
N ALA A 118 -6.74 15.61 -5.22
CA ALA A 118 -6.85 16.14 -3.86
C ALA A 118 -7.90 15.41 -3.01
N ASN A 119 -8.97 14.90 -3.64
CA ASN A 119 -10.13 14.30 -2.99
C ASN A 119 -10.14 12.75 -3.01
N SER A 120 -8.98 12.10 -3.12
CA SER A 120 -8.94 10.63 -3.15
C SER A 120 -9.44 10.03 -1.83
N VAL A 121 -10.22 8.95 -1.92
CA VAL A 121 -10.77 8.20 -0.76
C VAL A 121 -9.68 7.78 0.22
N SER A 122 -8.50 7.44 -0.29
CA SER A 122 -7.34 7.04 0.53
C SER A 122 -6.81 8.16 1.43
N ARG A 123 -7.18 9.42 1.20
CA ARG A 123 -6.72 10.57 2.00
C ARG A 123 -7.70 11.02 3.08
N SER A 124 -8.97 10.65 2.98
CA SER A 124 -10.01 11.11 3.90
C SER A 124 -10.06 10.32 5.21
N ASN A 125 -9.71 9.04 5.21
CA ASN A 125 -9.90 8.14 6.35
C ASN A 125 -8.59 7.46 6.80
N LEU A 126 -7.49 8.21 6.84
CA LEU A 126 -6.12 7.69 7.05
C LEU A 126 -5.95 6.87 8.34
N PHE A 127 -6.56 7.28 9.46
CA PHE A 127 -6.41 6.58 10.72
C PHE A 127 -7.24 5.30 10.76
N GLU A 128 -8.46 5.34 10.24
CA GLU A 128 -9.32 4.17 10.11
C GLU A 128 -8.68 3.11 9.19
N GLN A 129 -8.18 3.52 8.03
CA GLN A 129 -7.43 2.65 7.13
C GLN A 129 -6.23 2.01 7.85
N TYR A 130 -5.45 2.79 8.59
CA TYR A 130 -4.33 2.27 9.37
C TYR A 130 -4.77 1.20 10.38
N LEU A 131 -5.91 1.35 11.03
CA LEU A 131 -6.44 0.36 11.99
C LEU A 131 -6.84 -0.93 11.28
N TYR A 132 -7.57 -0.87 10.15
CA TYR A 132 -7.87 -2.04 9.32
C TYR A 132 -6.58 -2.74 8.87
N MET A 133 -5.65 -2.00 8.29
CA MET A 133 -4.34 -2.53 7.89
C MET A 133 -3.61 -3.21 9.04
N SER A 134 -3.65 -2.64 10.23
CA SER A 134 -2.96 -3.20 11.41
C SER A 134 -3.55 -4.53 11.83
N TYR A 135 -4.89 -4.63 11.83
CA TYR A 135 -5.58 -5.86 12.14
C TYR A 135 -5.29 -6.98 11.13
N ILE A 136 -5.52 -6.72 9.82
CA ILE A 136 -5.33 -7.74 8.78
C ILE A 136 -3.87 -8.20 8.70
N THR A 137 -2.92 -7.29 8.92
CA THR A 137 -1.50 -7.62 8.96
C THR A 137 -1.14 -8.51 10.16
N SER A 138 -1.76 -8.26 11.33
CA SER A 138 -1.57 -9.10 12.52
C SER A 138 -2.04 -10.53 12.26
N GLU A 139 -3.22 -10.70 11.66
CA GLU A 139 -3.73 -12.02 11.29
C GLU A 139 -2.83 -12.73 10.26
N TYR A 140 -2.38 -12.00 9.23
CA TYR A 140 -1.46 -12.52 8.23
C TYR A 140 -0.13 -13.02 8.83
N LYS A 141 0.46 -12.28 9.77
CA LYS A 141 1.69 -12.70 10.48
C LYS A 141 1.49 -14.00 11.25
N ASN A 142 0.28 -14.24 11.73
CA ASN A 142 -0.12 -15.48 12.40
C ASN A 142 -0.61 -16.57 11.42
N LYS A 143 -0.41 -16.38 10.12
CA LYS A 143 -0.87 -17.30 9.06
C LYS A 143 -2.37 -17.54 9.06
N ARG A 144 -3.16 -16.56 9.44
CA ARG A 144 -4.62 -16.60 9.48
C ARG A 144 -5.22 -15.62 8.49
N VAL A 145 -6.36 -16.00 7.92
CA VAL A 145 -7.20 -15.08 7.15
C VAL A 145 -7.98 -14.21 8.13
N ALA A 146 -7.87 -12.89 7.98
CA ALA A 146 -8.58 -11.94 8.84
C ALA A 146 -10.11 -12.10 8.71
N SER A 147 -10.84 -12.03 9.83
CA SER A 147 -12.29 -11.96 9.84
C SER A 147 -12.74 -10.52 9.62
N VAL A 148 -13.64 -10.29 8.66
CA VAL A 148 -14.22 -8.96 8.38
C VAL A 148 -14.96 -8.41 9.62
N ASN A 149 -15.76 -9.24 10.28
CA ASN A 149 -16.50 -8.83 11.47
C ASN A 149 -15.58 -8.46 12.64
N GLN A 150 -14.52 -9.25 12.87
CA GLN A 150 -13.56 -8.95 13.93
C GLN A 150 -12.70 -7.70 13.58
N ALA A 151 -12.38 -7.48 12.31
CA ALA A 151 -11.73 -6.26 11.85
C ALA A 151 -12.59 -5.03 12.19
N TYR A 152 -13.88 -5.10 11.90
CA TYR A 152 -14.82 -4.03 12.25
C TYR A 152 -14.86 -3.77 13.76
N VAL A 153 -15.02 -4.81 14.58
CA VAL A 153 -15.01 -4.68 16.05
C VAL A 153 -13.71 -4.07 16.55
N TYR A 154 -12.56 -4.52 16.02
CA TYR A 154 -11.26 -3.97 16.35
C TYR A 154 -11.19 -2.47 16.02
N VAL A 155 -11.60 -2.08 14.82
CA VAL A 155 -11.58 -0.67 14.42
C VAL A 155 -12.47 0.17 15.32
N GLN A 156 -13.71 -0.25 15.60
CA GLN A 156 -14.63 0.47 16.51
C GLN A 156 -14.04 0.64 17.93
N GLN A 157 -13.30 -0.33 18.41
CA GLN A 157 -12.65 -0.28 19.73
C GLN A 157 -11.53 0.78 19.79
N TYR A 158 -10.76 0.94 18.71
CA TYR A 158 -9.56 1.78 18.68
C TYR A 158 -9.74 3.11 17.93
N LEU A 159 -10.81 3.29 17.17
CA LEU A 159 -11.12 4.52 16.43
C LEU A 159 -11.65 5.60 17.39
N LYS A 160 -10.73 6.30 18.04
CA LYS A 160 -11.05 7.39 18.98
C LYS A 160 -10.71 8.74 18.39
N ASP A 161 -11.56 9.74 18.58
CA ASP A 161 -11.38 11.09 18.04
C ASP A 161 -10.02 11.69 18.40
N LYS A 162 -9.57 11.53 19.64
CA LYS A 162 -8.26 12.02 20.09
C LYS A 162 -7.11 11.40 19.29
N ASP A 163 -7.15 10.08 19.11
CA ASP A 163 -6.10 9.35 18.40
C ASP A 163 -6.14 9.67 16.90
N SER A 164 -7.32 9.82 16.32
CA SER A 164 -7.52 10.25 14.94
C SER A 164 -6.92 11.62 14.70
N LYS A 165 -7.24 12.61 15.55
CA LYS A 165 -6.68 13.96 15.47
C LYS A 165 -5.15 13.96 15.59
N ASN A 166 -4.61 13.19 16.55
CA ASN A 166 -3.15 13.08 16.71
C ASN A 166 -2.48 12.40 15.51
N TYR A 167 -3.10 11.37 14.95
CA TYR A 167 -2.61 10.69 13.76
C TYR A 167 -2.57 11.62 12.55
N LEU A 168 -3.63 12.40 12.32
CA LEU A 168 -3.70 13.37 11.23
C LEU A 168 -2.66 14.50 11.40
N LYS A 169 -2.48 15.03 12.62
CA LYS A 169 -1.42 16.00 12.91
C LYS A 169 -0.03 15.43 12.60
N ALA A 170 0.22 14.18 13.02
CA ALA A 170 1.47 13.50 12.72
C ALA A 170 1.68 13.31 11.20
N ASN A 171 0.62 13.02 10.44
CA ASN A 171 0.69 12.93 8.99
C ASN A 171 1.07 14.26 8.33
N VAL A 172 0.57 15.38 8.83
CA VAL A 172 0.96 16.72 8.34
C VAL A 172 2.44 16.99 8.62
N ILE A 173 2.91 16.71 9.85
CA ILE A 173 4.34 16.87 10.21
C ILE A 173 5.22 16.00 9.31
N PHE A 174 4.84 14.75 9.07
CA PHE A 174 5.59 13.83 8.21
C PHE A 174 5.70 14.33 6.76
N ASN A 175 4.60 14.81 6.19
CA ASN A 175 4.62 15.35 4.83
C ASN A 175 5.50 16.60 4.72
N ARG A 176 5.45 17.48 5.73
CA ARG A 176 6.34 18.64 5.82
C ARG A 176 7.81 18.20 5.93
N MET A 177 8.11 17.22 6.77
CA MET A 177 9.45 16.66 6.91
C MET A 177 10.01 16.10 5.60
N LEU A 178 9.17 15.44 4.79
CA LEU A 178 9.59 14.96 3.47
C LEU A 178 9.91 16.13 2.52
N GLN A 179 9.16 17.20 2.58
CA GLN A 179 9.43 18.42 1.80
C GLN A 179 10.75 19.08 2.25
N GLU A 180 10.96 19.25 3.56
CA GLU A 180 12.18 19.81 4.14
C GLU A 180 13.43 19.00 3.77
N MET A 181 13.30 17.67 3.68
CA MET A 181 14.36 16.78 3.19
C MET A 181 14.68 17.06 1.71
N SER A 182 13.67 17.25 0.88
CA SER A 182 13.84 17.61 -0.53
C SER A 182 14.51 18.97 -0.69
N ASP A 183 14.13 19.93 0.16
CA ASP A 183 14.64 21.32 0.15
C ASP A 183 15.97 21.47 0.90
N LYS A 184 16.56 20.35 1.37
CA LYS A 184 17.83 20.29 2.13
C LYS A 184 17.81 21.12 3.44
N GLN A 185 16.67 21.29 4.07
CA GLN A 185 16.49 22.04 5.33
C GLN A 185 16.73 21.12 6.54
N LEU A 186 17.97 20.76 6.78
CA LEU A 186 18.36 19.73 7.75
C LEU A 186 17.89 20.00 9.18
N LEU A 187 17.97 21.24 9.66
CA LEU A 187 17.58 21.60 11.03
C LEU A 187 16.08 21.44 11.28
N SER A 188 15.26 21.90 10.35
CA SER A 188 13.80 21.73 10.39
C SER A 188 13.43 20.26 10.30
N PHE A 189 14.04 19.51 9.40
CA PHE A 189 13.88 18.06 9.27
C PHE A 189 14.14 17.31 10.58
N ILE A 190 15.23 17.60 11.27
CA ILE A 190 15.57 16.97 12.58
C ILE A 190 14.52 17.33 13.62
N LYS A 191 14.13 18.60 13.72
CA LYS A 191 13.11 19.08 14.66
C LYS A 191 11.76 18.38 14.43
N ASP A 192 11.29 18.33 13.19
CA ASP A 192 10.02 17.70 12.84
C ASP A 192 10.08 16.19 13.05
N GLY A 193 11.21 15.55 12.77
CA GLY A 193 11.43 14.14 13.06
C GLY A 193 11.32 13.84 14.55
N PHE A 194 11.89 14.68 15.40
CA PHE A 194 11.76 14.55 16.86
C PHE A 194 10.31 14.75 17.33
N CYS A 195 9.62 15.81 16.86
CA CYS A 195 8.22 16.02 17.17
C CYS A 195 7.33 14.84 16.74
N LEU A 196 7.63 14.21 15.61
CA LEU A 196 6.88 13.11 15.05
C LEU A 196 6.94 11.86 15.94
N LEU A 197 8.10 11.56 16.57
CA LEU A 197 8.26 10.42 17.47
C LEU A 197 7.30 10.44 18.66
N PHE A 198 6.92 11.63 19.13
CA PHE A 198 6.05 11.80 20.30
C PHE A 198 4.61 12.20 19.96
N SER A 199 4.29 12.41 18.68
CA SER A 199 2.98 12.93 18.29
C SER A 199 1.88 11.86 18.33
N SER A 200 2.19 10.61 17.96
CA SER A 200 1.22 9.50 17.93
C SER A 200 1.92 8.16 17.88
N LYS A 201 1.64 7.29 18.86
CA LYS A 201 2.14 5.90 18.87
C LYS A 201 1.76 5.11 17.61
N TYR A 202 0.59 5.38 17.06
CA TYR A 202 0.11 4.73 15.83
C TYR A 202 0.90 5.22 14.61
N TYR A 203 1.24 6.51 14.60
CA TYR A 203 2.01 7.07 13.50
C TYR A 203 3.47 6.62 13.53
N SER A 204 4.08 6.53 14.72
CA SER A 204 5.42 5.96 14.89
C SER A 204 5.49 4.51 14.39
N ASN A 205 4.45 3.71 14.66
CA ASN A 205 4.33 2.36 14.10
C ASN A 205 4.17 2.37 12.57
N LYS A 206 3.41 3.32 12.01
CA LYS A 206 3.30 3.49 10.54
C LYS A 206 4.67 3.77 9.92
N ILE A 207 5.47 4.66 10.53
CA ILE A 207 6.83 4.96 10.04
C ILE A 207 7.71 3.72 10.11
N PHE A 208 7.70 3.00 11.22
CA PHE A 208 8.43 1.74 11.34
C PHE A 208 8.04 0.75 10.24
N ARG A 209 6.75 0.57 9.99
CA ARG A 209 6.25 -0.30 8.91
C ARG A 209 6.71 0.17 7.53
N PHE A 210 6.70 1.48 7.28
CA PHE A 210 7.19 2.05 6.02
C PHE A 210 8.69 1.77 5.81
N ILE A 211 9.52 1.96 6.85
CA ILE A 211 10.96 1.63 6.79
C ILE A 211 11.16 0.14 6.52
N MET A 212 10.45 -0.73 7.23
CA MET A 212 10.55 -2.18 7.04
C MET A 212 10.05 -2.62 5.65
N LEU A 213 9.03 -1.97 5.11
CA LEU A 213 8.56 -2.20 3.75
C LEU A 213 9.66 -1.86 2.74
N THR A 214 10.29 -0.68 2.89
CA THR A 214 11.38 -0.22 2.00
C THR A 214 12.60 -1.13 2.06
N ILE A 215 12.97 -1.64 3.24
CA ILE A 215 14.11 -2.58 3.39
C ILE A 215 13.83 -3.93 2.72
N ASN A 216 12.57 -4.37 2.68
CA ASN A 216 12.16 -5.65 2.09
C ASN A 216 11.71 -5.52 0.61
N SER A 217 11.71 -4.32 0.04
CA SER A 217 11.46 -4.04 -1.39
C SER A 217 12.77 -4.03 -2.20
#